data_c5729dfca45957843e0e17f50326ef59
#
_entry.id   c5729dfca45957843e0e17f50326ef59
#
_cell.length_a   1.000
_cell.length_b   1.000
_cell.length_c   1.000
_cell.angle_alpha   90.00
_cell.angle_beta   90.00
_cell.angle_gamma   90.00
#
_symmetry.space_group_name_H-M   'P 1'
#
loop_
_entity.id
_entity.type
_entity.pdbx_description
1 polymer ?
#
loop_
_entity_poly.entity_id
_entity_poly.type
_entity_poly.pdbx_seq_one_letter_code
_entity_poly.pdbx_strand_id
1 'polypeptide(L)'
;MKRFEDKKYSKTKQTVVILLLVTAMSFAGCGQTESSGTAATPAPTAQAERIDTGFVVTNPDSYDSADTAVLGDINNVDNTVTLLNLDLGKRYTLSMDGTTRFADKYGKAISLSQLQEGDIVDVTFLKSQKHLTSMQLAQTAWQYDDVEHYEMNTVRNEVAIGEEVFQLSKDTQYFSQGHSIEKMDLNPADILTFHGIDSTVLSVTVEKGHGYLRLVNDENFVGGWLEIGQTQIVRITEDMLVTVPEGSYQVDIAITA
;
A
#
# COMPACT_ATOMS: atom_id res chain seq x y z
N MET A 1 38.40 -25.23 17.72
CA MET A 1 37.40 -26.29 17.58
C MET A 1 36.32 -26.08 18.65
N LYS A 2 35.29 -25.27 18.35
CA LYS A 2 34.15 -25.02 19.23
C LYS A 2 32.89 -25.54 18.53
N ARG A 3 32.22 -26.47 19.20
CA ARG A 3 31.03 -27.17 18.78
C ARG A 3 29.83 -26.20 18.83
N PHE A 4 29.09 -26.06 17.74
CA PHE A 4 27.79 -25.38 17.72
C PHE A 4 26.74 -26.36 18.28
N GLU A 5 26.03 -25.95 19.30
CA GLU A 5 24.84 -26.63 19.83
C GLU A 5 23.60 -26.15 19.09
N ASP A 6 22.90 -27.11 18.50
CA ASP A 6 21.60 -26.89 17.86
C ASP A 6 20.52 -26.57 18.89
N LYS A 7 20.02 -25.34 18.90
CA LYS A 7 18.85 -24.96 19.69
C LYS A 7 17.57 -25.31 18.92
N LYS A 8 16.95 -26.42 19.35
CA LYS A 8 15.68 -26.93 18.87
C LYS A 8 14.54 -26.02 19.36
N TYR A 9 13.90 -25.23 18.45
CA TYR A 9 12.71 -24.48 18.78
C TYR A 9 11.48 -25.41 18.75
N SER A 10 10.79 -25.53 19.87
CA SER A 10 9.51 -26.22 20.02
C SER A 10 8.38 -25.33 19.55
N LYS A 11 7.69 -25.70 18.47
CA LYS A 11 6.45 -25.05 18.00
C LYS A 11 5.27 -25.54 18.82
N THR A 12 4.75 -24.72 19.71
CA THR A 12 3.48 -24.98 20.40
C THR A 12 2.33 -24.58 19.49
N LYS A 13 1.61 -25.57 18.98
CA LYS A 13 0.35 -25.37 18.25
C LYS A 13 -0.76 -25.03 19.23
N GLN A 14 -1.28 -23.82 19.26
CA GLN A 14 -2.54 -23.47 19.91
C GLN A 14 -3.68 -23.72 18.94
N THR A 15 -4.49 -24.74 19.25
CA THR A 15 -5.73 -25.03 18.54
C THR A 15 -6.83 -24.15 19.14
N VAL A 16 -7.32 -23.18 18.37
CA VAL A 16 -8.50 -22.39 18.75
C VAL A 16 -9.73 -23.13 18.23
N VAL A 17 -10.56 -23.61 19.13
CA VAL A 17 -11.86 -24.20 18.82
C VAL A 17 -12.88 -23.07 18.80
N ILE A 18 -13.41 -22.75 17.61
CA ILE A 18 -14.53 -21.80 17.44
C ILE A 18 -15.83 -22.60 17.51
N LEU A 19 -16.58 -22.38 18.58
CA LEU A 19 -17.93 -22.94 18.77
C LEU A 19 -18.95 -22.04 18.07
N LEU A 20 -19.51 -22.51 16.95
CA LEU A 20 -20.59 -21.81 16.21
C LEU A 20 -21.93 -22.11 16.92
N LEU A 21 -22.52 -21.06 17.52
CA LEU A 21 -23.89 -21.11 18.04
C LEU A 21 -24.82 -20.50 16.98
N VAL A 22 -25.56 -21.33 16.28
CA VAL A 22 -26.64 -20.94 15.37
C VAL A 22 -27.94 -20.80 16.19
N THR A 23 -28.44 -19.57 16.33
CA THR A 23 -29.80 -19.32 16.81
C THR A 23 -30.66 -18.79 15.67
N ALA A 24 -31.53 -19.65 15.19
CA ALA A 24 -32.60 -19.27 14.27
C ALA A 24 -33.74 -18.63 15.07
N MET A 25 -34.12 -17.38 14.73
CA MET A 25 -35.38 -16.80 15.16
C MET A 25 -36.23 -16.44 13.93
N SER A 26 -37.28 -17.23 13.76
CA SER A 26 -38.37 -16.96 12.85
C SER A 26 -39.32 -15.97 13.47
N PHE A 27 -39.63 -14.86 12.79
CA PHE A 27 -40.84 -14.08 13.08
C PHE A 27 -41.65 -13.89 11.78
N ALA A 28 -42.78 -14.52 11.76
CA ALA A 28 -43.88 -14.25 10.83
C ALA A 28 -44.70 -13.09 11.38
N GLY A 29 -45.04 -12.12 10.54
CA GLY A 29 -45.93 -11.02 10.87
C GLY A 29 -46.56 -10.46 9.60
N CYS A 30 -47.79 -10.93 9.29
CA CYS A 30 -48.68 -10.37 8.26
C CYS A 30 -49.26 -9.03 8.72
N GLY A 31 -49.44 -8.09 7.81
CA GLY A 31 -50.20 -6.87 8.00
C GLY A 31 -50.33 -6.08 6.71
N GLN A 32 -51.41 -6.30 5.97
CA GLN A 32 -51.84 -5.48 4.82
C GLN A 32 -52.45 -4.17 5.31
N THR A 33 -52.11 -3.06 4.63
CA THR A 33 -53.11 -1.98 4.36
C THR A 33 -52.65 -1.21 3.10
N GLU A 34 -53.55 -1.15 2.14
CA GLU A 34 -53.43 -0.40 0.88
C GLU A 34 -53.58 1.10 1.12
N SER A 35 -52.78 1.89 0.43
CA SER A 35 -53.18 3.27 0.03
C SER A 35 -52.40 3.67 -1.22
N SER A 36 -53.16 3.94 -2.26
CA SER A 36 -52.76 4.41 -3.59
C SER A 36 -52.20 5.83 -3.57
N GLY A 37 -51.03 6.01 -4.14
CA GLY A 37 -50.46 7.31 -4.46
C GLY A 37 -49.39 7.17 -5.53
N THR A 38 -49.77 7.45 -6.79
CA THR A 38 -48.88 7.43 -7.95
C THR A 38 -47.91 8.57 -7.91
N ALA A 39 -46.67 8.33 -7.53
CA ALA A 39 -45.54 9.24 -7.78
C ALA A 39 -44.54 8.51 -8.67
N ALA A 40 -44.23 9.10 -9.81
CA ALA A 40 -43.28 8.57 -10.78
C ALA A 40 -41.90 8.49 -10.15
N THR A 41 -41.38 7.28 -10.00
CA THR A 41 -40.01 7.01 -9.58
C THR A 41 -39.07 7.33 -10.75
N PRO A 42 -38.06 8.20 -10.59
CA PRO A 42 -37.01 8.33 -11.58
C PRO A 42 -36.26 7.01 -11.69
N ALA A 43 -35.98 6.58 -12.91
CA ALA A 43 -35.25 5.35 -13.19
C ALA A 43 -33.87 5.39 -12.49
N PRO A 44 -33.41 4.29 -11.90
CA PRO A 44 -32.07 4.24 -11.31
C PRO A 44 -31.05 4.37 -12.45
N THR A 45 -30.27 5.44 -12.40
CA THR A 45 -29.04 5.54 -13.20
C THR A 45 -28.13 4.42 -12.74
N ALA A 46 -27.67 3.59 -13.66
CA ALA A 46 -26.74 2.50 -13.37
C ALA A 46 -25.49 3.07 -12.66
N GLN A 47 -25.44 2.89 -11.36
CA GLN A 47 -24.23 3.13 -10.59
C GLN A 47 -23.24 2.05 -10.96
N ALA A 48 -22.04 2.46 -11.40
CA ALA A 48 -20.90 1.55 -11.50
C ALA A 48 -20.73 0.84 -10.14
N GLU A 49 -20.45 -0.46 -10.17
CA GLU A 49 -20.13 -1.20 -8.96
C GLU A 49 -18.97 -0.51 -8.24
N ARG A 50 -19.26 0.10 -7.10
CA ARG A 50 -18.25 0.68 -6.23
C ARG A 50 -17.59 -0.45 -5.45
N ILE A 51 -16.26 -0.41 -5.38
CA ILE A 51 -15.52 -1.20 -4.39
C ILE A 51 -16.07 -0.77 -3.03
N ASP A 52 -16.63 -1.69 -2.26
CA ASP A 52 -17.14 -1.40 -0.93
C ASP A 52 -15.96 -1.23 0.03
N THR A 53 -15.54 0.00 0.23
CA THR A 53 -14.43 0.35 1.14
C THR A 53 -14.89 0.47 2.60
N GLY A 54 -16.17 0.24 2.88
CA GLY A 54 -16.76 0.45 4.21
C GLY A 54 -16.90 1.93 4.58
N PHE A 55 -16.76 2.85 3.61
CA PHE A 55 -16.84 4.28 3.84
C PHE A 55 -18.22 4.70 4.33
N VAL A 56 -18.30 5.25 5.53
CA VAL A 56 -19.52 5.77 6.13
C VAL A 56 -19.55 7.29 5.99
N VAL A 57 -20.49 7.77 5.20
CA VAL A 57 -20.75 9.22 5.04
C VAL A 57 -21.30 9.79 6.33
N THR A 58 -20.52 10.63 7.02
CA THR A 58 -20.93 11.27 8.26
C THR A 58 -21.73 12.57 8.06
N ASN A 59 -21.66 13.17 6.87
CA ASN A 59 -22.35 14.45 6.60
C ASN A 59 -22.66 14.59 5.10
N PRO A 60 -23.77 13.98 4.60
CA PRO A 60 -24.08 13.89 3.17
C PRO A 60 -24.32 15.24 2.49
N ASP A 61 -24.67 16.30 3.26
CA ASP A 61 -24.99 17.62 2.70
C ASP A 61 -23.75 18.50 2.46
N SER A 62 -22.56 18.04 2.87
CA SER A 62 -21.33 18.84 2.77
C SER A 62 -20.51 18.59 1.50
N TYR A 63 -20.93 17.68 0.62
CA TYR A 63 -20.23 17.33 -0.62
C TYR A 63 -21.25 16.83 -1.68
N ASP A 64 -20.83 16.84 -2.92
CA ASP A 64 -21.62 16.36 -4.08
C ASP A 64 -20.99 15.15 -4.78
N SER A 65 -19.76 14.78 -4.41
CA SER A 65 -19.01 13.71 -5.03
C SER A 65 -18.17 12.95 -4.00
N ALA A 66 -17.98 11.66 -4.22
CA ALA A 66 -17.14 10.80 -3.39
C ALA A 66 -16.44 9.75 -4.27
N ASP A 67 -15.17 9.49 -3.99
CA ASP A 67 -14.34 8.53 -4.71
C ASP A 67 -13.46 7.74 -3.74
N THR A 68 -13.04 6.53 -4.15
CA THR A 68 -11.87 5.85 -3.58
C THR A 68 -10.70 6.06 -4.54
N ALA A 69 -9.56 6.48 -4.00
CA ALA A 69 -8.43 6.90 -4.79
C ALA A 69 -7.08 6.51 -4.16
N VAL A 70 -6.04 6.44 -4.99
CA VAL A 70 -4.65 6.46 -4.52
C VAL A 70 -4.22 7.92 -4.36
N LEU A 71 -3.66 8.26 -3.21
CA LEU A 71 -3.06 9.56 -2.94
C LEU A 71 -1.72 9.66 -3.69
N GLY A 72 -1.64 10.58 -4.65
CA GLY A 72 -0.46 10.76 -5.49
C GLY A 72 0.50 11.82 -4.94
N ASP A 73 0.02 13.02 -4.70
CA ASP A 73 0.86 14.14 -4.28
C ASP A 73 0.12 15.05 -3.32
N ILE A 74 0.85 15.57 -2.33
CA ILE A 74 0.37 16.59 -1.38
C ILE A 74 1.20 17.85 -1.55
N ASN A 75 0.64 18.85 -2.23
CA ASN A 75 1.30 20.14 -2.40
C ASN A 75 0.86 21.12 -1.30
N ASN A 76 1.71 21.26 -0.28
CA ASN A 76 1.45 22.16 0.84
C ASN A 76 1.61 23.65 0.49
N VAL A 77 2.26 24.00 -0.62
CA VAL A 77 2.44 25.39 -1.06
C VAL A 77 1.14 25.89 -1.69
N ASP A 78 0.56 25.10 -2.57
CA ASP A 78 -0.66 25.41 -3.28
C ASP A 78 -1.92 24.93 -2.56
N ASN A 79 -1.78 24.22 -1.44
CA ASN A 79 -2.85 23.57 -0.70
C ASN A 79 -3.70 22.68 -1.61
N THR A 80 -3.05 21.77 -2.33
CA THR A 80 -3.72 20.84 -3.23
C THR A 80 -3.28 19.41 -2.99
N VAL A 81 -4.15 18.47 -3.34
CA VAL A 81 -3.84 17.03 -3.40
C VAL A 81 -4.15 16.49 -4.78
N THR A 82 -3.29 15.62 -5.28
CA THR A 82 -3.48 14.89 -6.53
C THR A 82 -3.87 13.46 -6.21
N LEU A 83 -4.94 13.00 -6.82
CA LEU A 83 -5.57 11.72 -6.56
C LEU A 83 -5.73 10.94 -7.86
N LEU A 84 -5.58 9.62 -7.80
CA LEU A 84 -5.97 8.71 -8.88
C LEU A 84 -7.25 7.97 -8.47
N ASN A 85 -8.37 8.29 -9.13
CA ASN A 85 -9.62 7.57 -8.93
C ASN A 85 -9.46 6.10 -9.36
N LEU A 86 -9.77 5.15 -8.46
CA LEU A 86 -9.58 3.71 -8.72
C LEU A 86 -10.61 3.15 -9.72
N ASP A 87 -11.83 3.68 -9.73
CA ASP A 87 -12.89 3.21 -10.64
C ASP A 87 -12.68 3.67 -12.07
N LEU A 88 -12.20 4.90 -12.25
CA LEU A 88 -12.07 5.55 -13.55
C LEU A 88 -10.65 5.50 -14.12
N GLY A 89 -9.64 5.20 -13.31
CA GLY A 89 -8.23 5.26 -13.71
C GLY A 89 -7.78 6.69 -14.09
N LYS A 90 -8.42 7.72 -13.52
CA LYS A 90 -8.15 9.13 -13.89
C LYS A 90 -7.55 9.90 -12.73
N ARG A 91 -6.51 10.65 -13.03
CA ARG A 91 -5.91 11.61 -12.09
C ARG A 91 -6.71 12.91 -12.08
N TYR A 92 -6.86 13.49 -10.88
CA TYR A 92 -7.47 14.80 -10.68
C TYR A 92 -6.86 15.47 -9.45
N THR A 93 -6.95 16.80 -9.40
CA THR A 93 -6.40 17.59 -8.30
C THR A 93 -7.53 18.36 -7.62
N LEU A 94 -7.54 18.34 -6.30
CA LEU A 94 -8.49 19.08 -5.46
C LEU A 94 -7.73 20.07 -4.58
N SER A 95 -8.32 21.24 -4.37
CA SER A 95 -7.87 22.18 -3.35
C SER A 95 -8.32 21.73 -1.96
N MET A 96 -7.56 22.07 -0.95
CA MET A 96 -7.89 21.85 0.46
C MET A 96 -7.69 23.13 1.27
N ASP A 97 -8.36 23.24 2.39
CA ASP A 97 -8.23 24.37 3.30
C ASP A 97 -8.39 23.93 4.77
N GLY A 98 -8.46 24.88 5.69
CA GLY A 98 -8.63 24.60 7.12
C GLY A 98 -9.96 23.93 7.51
N THR A 99 -10.90 23.78 6.59
CA THR A 99 -12.16 23.07 6.80
C THR A 99 -12.13 21.62 6.34
N THR A 100 -11.11 21.25 5.54
CA THR A 100 -10.88 19.88 5.06
C THR A 100 -10.61 18.96 6.26
N ARG A 101 -11.28 17.82 6.30
CA ARG A 101 -11.16 16.85 7.39
C ARG A 101 -10.32 15.67 6.95
N PHE A 102 -9.39 15.25 7.82
CA PHE A 102 -8.57 14.07 7.61
C PHE A 102 -8.83 13.04 8.70
N ALA A 103 -8.93 11.77 8.35
CA ALA A 103 -9.18 10.70 9.29
C ALA A 103 -8.37 9.44 8.97
N ASP A 104 -8.07 8.65 10.01
CA ASP A 104 -7.54 7.29 9.84
C ASP A 104 -8.65 6.33 9.36
N LYS A 105 -8.29 5.07 9.13
CA LYS A 105 -9.24 4.03 8.67
C LYS A 105 -10.40 3.74 9.62
N TYR A 106 -10.33 4.21 10.86
CA TYR A 106 -11.38 4.06 11.87
C TYR A 106 -12.22 5.32 12.06
N GLY A 107 -11.96 6.38 11.26
CA GLY A 107 -12.67 7.65 11.34
C GLY A 107 -12.17 8.60 12.43
N LYS A 108 -11.04 8.27 13.11
CA LYS A 108 -10.40 9.16 14.07
C LYS A 108 -9.68 10.27 13.32
N ALA A 109 -9.88 11.51 13.75
CA ALA A 109 -9.20 12.67 13.15
C ALA A 109 -7.67 12.56 13.26
N ILE A 110 -7.00 12.81 12.15
CA ILE A 110 -5.54 12.84 12.01
C ILE A 110 -5.11 14.16 11.37
N SER A 111 -3.80 14.45 11.37
CA SER A 111 -3.24 15.55 10.60
C SER A 111 -2.92 15.12 9.17
N LEU A 112 -2.90 16.08 8.24
CA LEU A 112 -2.49 15.84 6.85
C LEU A 112 -1.09 15.19 6.76
N SER A 113 -0.17 15.54 7.66
CA SER A 113 1.19 14.98 7.70
C SER A 113 1.28 13.50 8.07
N GLN A 114 0.17 12.87 8.43
CA GLN A 114 0.07 11.43 8.68
C GLN A 114 -0.42 10.66 7.46
N LEU A 115 -0.77 11.36 6.38
CA LEU A 115 -1.10 10.77 5.09
C LEU A 115 0.14 10.84 4.20
N GLN A 116 0.35 9.79 3.43
CA GLN A 116 1.53 9.62 2.58
C GLN A 116 1.14 9.33 1.13
N GLU A 117 2.06 9.64 0.23
CA GLU A 117 1.94 9.23 -1.17
C GLU A 117 1.84 7.70 -1.27
N GLY A 118 0.89 7.23 -2.05
CA GLY A 118 0.59 5.80 -2.15
C GLY A 118 -0.56 5.33 -1.27
N ASP A 119 -0.95 6.09 -0.23
CA ASP A 119 -2.11 5.74 0.60
C ASP A 119 -3.37 5.56 -0.23
N ILE A 120 -4.18 4.57 0.15
CA ILE A 120 -5.50 4.39 -0.42
C ILE A 120 -6.50 5.11 0.47
N VAL A 121 -7.22 6.05 -0.13
CA VAL A 121 -8.09 6.98 0.59
C VAL A 121 -9.50 7.01 0.01
N ASP A 122 -10.48 7.15 0.90
CA ASP A 122 -11.84 7.53 0.56
C ASP A 122 -11.98 9.03 0.70
N VAL A 123 -12.41 9.71 -0.36
CA VAL A 123 -12.50 11.15 -0.40
C VAL A 123 -13.91 11.62 -0.70
N THR A 124 -14.28 12.75 -0.09
CA THR A 124 -15.49 13.52 -0.45
C THR A 124 -15.09 14.91 -0.90
N PHE A 125 -15.79 15.46 -1.88
CA PHE A 125 -15.43 16.75 -2.46
C PHE A 125 -16.61 17.46 -3.12
N LEU A 126 -16.45 18.75 -3.35
CA LEU A 126 -17.34 19.58 -4.16
C LEU A 126 -16.78 19.66 -5.56
N LYS A 127 -17.40 18.96 -6.51
CA LYS A 127 -16.91 18.79 -7.88
C LYS A 127 -16.79 20.11 -8.63
N SER A 128 -17.79 20.99 -8.51
CA SER A 128 -17.80 22.29 -9.19
C SER A 128 -16.70 23.23 -8.70
N GLN A 129 -16.33 23.12 -7.41
CA GLN A 129 -15.28 23.94 -6.79
C GLN A 129 -13.91 23.25 -6.82
N LYS A 130 -13.86 21.97 -7.20
CA LYS A 130 -12.68 21.10 -7.06
C LYS A 130 -12.10 21.15 -5.65
N HIS A 131 -12.96 21.16 -4.65
CA HIS A 131 -12.59 21.35 -3.27
C HIS A 131 -12.81 20.07 -2.47
N LEU A 132 -11.74 19.60 -1.80
CA LEU A 132 -11.73 18.43 -0.93
C LEU A 132 -12.42 18.76 0.40
N THR A 133 -13.47 18.04 0.75
CA THR A 133 -14.18 18.22 2.04
C THR A 133 -13.68 17.25 3.10
N SER A 134 -13.38 16.00 2.73
CA SER A 134 -12.75 15.04 3.63
C SER A 134 -11.89 14.03 2.88
N MET A 135 -10.90 13.49 3.58
CA MET A 135 -10.06 12.37 3.15
C MET A 135 -9.85 11.45 4.33
N GLN A 136 -10.11 10.18 4.14
CA GLN A 136 -9.97 9.14 5.15
C GLN A 136 -9.18 7.97 4.56
N LEU A 137 -8.27 7.36 5.32
CA LEU A 137 -7.64 6.10 4.92
C LEU A 137 -8.74 5.04 4.69
N ALA A 138 -8.72 4.39 3.54
CA ALA A 138 -9.72 3.39 3.17
C ALA A 138 -9.70 2.22 4.15
N GLN A 139 -10.88 1.85 4.67
CA GLN A 139 -11.00 0.86 5.74
C GLN A 139 -10.57 -0.54 5.29
N THR A 140 -10.80 -0.90 4.04
CA THR A 140 -10.46 -2.21 3.46
C THR A 140 -9.03 -2.26 2.91
N ALA A 141 -8.33 -1.13 2.88
CA ALA A 141 -6.96 -1.09 2.42
C ALA A 141 -6.03 -1.81 3.41
N TRP A 142 -5.12 -2.61 2.85
CA TRP A 142 -4.00 -3.19 3.56
C TRP A 142 -2.70 -2.48 3.17
N GLN A 143 -1.70 -2.57 4.04
CA GLN A 143 -0.38 -1.98 3.88
C GLN A 143 0.68 -2.92 4.41
N TYR A 144 1.78 -3.05 3.66
CA TYR A 144 3.01 -3.72 4.08
C TYR A 144 4.13 -2.71 4.00
N ASP A 145 4.64 -2.32 5.16
CA ASP A 145 5.70 -1.32 5.30
C ASP A 145 7.09 -1.95 5.26
N ASP A 146 8.07 -1.20 4.79
CA ASP A 146 9.50 -1.53 4.87
C ASP A 146 9.82 -2.96 4.37
N VAL A 147 9.22 -3.38 3.27
CA VAL A 147 9.41 -4.72 2.71
C VAL A 147 10.78 -4.79 2.04
N GLU A 148 11.71 -5.53 2.66
CA GLU A 148 13.07 -5.76 2.15
C GLU A 148 13.15 -6.99 1.22
N HIS A 149 12.23 -7.96 1.39
CA HIS A 149 12.22 -9.21 0.65
C HIS A 149 10.89 -9.43 -0.06
N TYR A 150 10.91 -9.28 -1.35
CA TYR A 150 9.76 -9.51 -2.24
C TYR A 150 10.22 -10.11 -3.56
N GLU A 151 9.33 -10.83 -4.24
CA GLU A 151 9.59 -11.39 -5.57
C GLU A 151 8.58 -10.83 -6.56
N MET A 152 9.03 -9.99 -7.50
CA MET A 152 8.21 -9.49 -8.60
C MET A 152 8.28 -10.41 -9.81
N ASN A 153 7.12 -10.96 -10.21
CA ASN A 153 6.98 -11.71 -11.45
C ASN A 153 6.40 -10.81 -12.54
N THR A 154 7.24 -10.30 -13.40
CA THR A 154 6.83 -9.37 -14.47
C THR A 154 6.00 -10.04 -15.57
N VAL A 155 6.11 -11.36 -15.75
CA VAL A 155 5.36 -12.12 -16.76
C VAL A 155 3.90 -12.31 -16.30
N ARG A 156 3.70 -12.62 -15.04
CA ARG A 156 2.37 -12.82 -14.44
C ARG A 156 1.77 -11.57 -13.82
N ASN A 157 2.55 -10.48 -13.74
CA ASN A 157 2.19 -9.26 -13.02
C ASN A 157 1.79 -9.55 -11.58
N GLU A 158 2.62 -10.27 -10.87
CA GLU A 158 2.43 -10.66 -9.48
C GLU A 158 3.60 -10.18 -8.63
N VAL A 159 3.35 -9.96 -7.36
CA VAL A 159 4.37 -9.79 -6.34
C VAL A 159 4.11 -10.75 -5.18
N ALA A 160 5.13 -11.48 -4.76
CA ALA A 160 5.11 -12.28 -3.55
C ALA A 160 5.75 -11.50 -2.40
N ILE A 161 5.05 -11.41 -1.27
CA ILE A 161 5.50 -10.79 -0.02
C ILE A 161 5.35 -11.83 1.07
N GLY A 162 6.45 -12.40 1.52
CA GLY A 162 6.41 -13.56 2.41
C GLY A 162 5.74 -14.77 1.75
N GLU A 163 4.64 -15.27 2.34
CA GLU A 163 3.89 -16.42 1.81
C GLU A 163 2.69 -15.99 0.95
N GLU A 164 2.40 -14.69 0.84
CA GLU A 164 1.26 -14.15 0.12
C GLU A 164 1.62 -13.67 -1.27
N VAL A 165 0.71 -13.84 -2.23
CA VAL A 165 0.89 -13.42 -3.63
C VAL A 165 -0.21 -12.45 -4.00
N PHE A 166 0.18 -11.28 -4.47
CA PHE A 166 -0.71 -10.21 -4.89
C PHE A 166 -0.59 -9.92 -6.37
N GLN A 167 -1.66 -9.45 -6.98
CA GLN A 167 -1.71 -9.05 -8.38
C GLN A 167 -1.29 -7.58 -8.54
N LEU A 168 -0.43 -7.31 -9.50
CA LEU A 168 -0.10 -5.97 -9.97
C LEU A 168 -1.00 -5.64 -11.16
N SER A 169 -1.81 -4.59 -11.05
CA SER A 169 -2.64 -4.13 -12.16
C SER A 169 -1.86 -3.22 -13.12
N LYS A 170 -2.42 -2.97 -14.28
CA LYS A 170 -1.87 -1.95 -15.20
C LYS A 170 -1.97 -0.52 -14.62
N ASP A 171 -2.85 -0.33 -13.65
CA ASP A 171 -3.13 0.96 -13.02
C ASP A 171 -2.41 1.09 -11.66
N THR A 172 -1.62 0.07 -11.24
CA THR A 172 -0.76 0.16 -10.05
C THR A 172 0.19 1.36 -10.18
N GLN A 173 0.19 2.22 -9.16
CA GLN A 173 1.03 3.43 -9.13
C GLN A 173 2.34 3.14 -8.42
N TYR A 174 3.41 3.75 -8.91
CA TYR A 174 4.75 3.62 -8.33
C TYR A 174 5.27 5.00 -7.97
N PHE A 175 5.85 5.12 -6.78
CA PHE A 175 6.31 6.39 -6.21
C PHE A 175 7.71 6.27 -5.64
N SER A 176 8.46 7.36 -5.71
CA SER A 176 9.75 7.50 -5.04
C SER A 176 9.99 8.97 -4.72
N GLN A 177 10.28 9.29 -3.47
CA GLN A 177 10.64 10.63 -2.99
C GLN A 177 9.64 11.73 -3.41
N GLY A 178 8.33 11.44 -3.33
CA GLY A 178 7.29 12.40 -3.71
C GLY A 178 7.03 12.52 -5.22
N HIS A 179 7.52 11.58 -6.01
CA HIS A 179 7.36 11.60 -7.47
C HIS A 179 6.88 10.26 -8.01
N SER A 180 5.97 10.31 -8.99
CA SER A 180 5.57 9.12 -9.73
C SER A 180 6.73 8.61 -10.59
N ILE A 181 7.02 7.31 -10.50
CA ILE A 181 8.05 6.61 -11.28
C ILE A 181 7.41 5.50 -12.11
N GLU A 182 8.21 4.88 -12.97
CA GLU A 182 7.78 3.69 -13.72
C GLU A 182 8.15 2.40 -12.98
N LYS A 183 7.39 1.32 -13.21
CA LYS A 183 7.69 0.00 -12.62
C LYS A 183 9.13 -0.48 -12.89
N MET A 184 9.68 -0.11 -14.05
CA MET A 184 11.02 -0.52 -14.45
C MET A 184 12.15 0.25 -13.73
N ASP A 185 11.81 1.32 -13.04
CA ASP A 185 12.77 2.09 -12.23
C ASP A 185 13.02 1.41 -10.86
N LEU A 186 12.21 0.43 -10.49
CA LEU A 186 12.40 -0.36 -9.27
C LEU A 186 13.57 -1.34 -9.41
N ASN A 187 14.32 -1.47 -8.33
CA ASN A 187 15.41 -2.44 -8.21
C ASN A 187 15.08 -3.47 -7.11
N PRO A 188 15.47 -4.74 -7.26
CA PRO A 188 15.27 -5.75 -6.20
C PRO A 188 15.93 -5.41 -4.85
N ALA A 189 16.85 -4.45 -4.82
CA ALA A 189 17.49 -3.97 -3.60
C ALA A 189 16.71 -2.81 -2.93
N ASP A 190 15.66 -2.29 -3.56
CA ASP A 190 14.85 -1.23 -2.95
C ASP A 190 14.04 -1.79 -1.76
N ILE A 191 13.82 -0.96 -0.75
CA ILE A 191 12.89 -1.24 0.33
C ILE A 191 11.58 -0.55 -0.02
N LEU A 192 10.50 -1.32 -0.07
CA LEU A 192 9.23 -0.88 -0.62
C LEU A 192 8.10 -0.94 0.43
N THR A 193 7.18 0.01 0.32
CA THR A 193 5.86 -0.07 0.96
C THR A 193 4.81 -0.39 -0.11
N PHE A 194 3.95 -1.37 0.18
CA PHE A 194 2.87 -1.80 -0.71
C PHE A 194 1.53 -1.48 -0.09
N HIS A 195 0.63 -0.93 -0.90
CA HIS A 195 -0.77 -0.74 -0.51
C HIS A 195 -1.70 -1.43 -1.50
N GLY A 196 -2.78 -1.98 -1.00
CA GLY A 196 -3.75 -2.63 -1.86
C GLY A 196 -5.11 -2.83 -1.22
N ILE A 197 -6.01 -3.39 -2.01
CA ILE A 197 -7.33 -3.85 -1.56
C ILE A 197 -7.49 -5.30 -2.07
N ASP A 198 -8.04 -6.17 -1.24
CA ASP A 198 -8.16 -7.60 -1.52
C ASP A 198 -6.80 -8.21 -1.91
N SER A 199 -6.70 -8.84 -3.07
CA SER A 199 -5.46 -9.43 -3.58
C SER A 199 -4.72 -8.52 -4.59
N THR A 200 -5.10 -7.24 -4.72
CA THR A 200 -4.56 -6.34 -5.73
C THR A 200 -3.71 -5.23 -5.10
N VAL A 201 -2.48 -5.09 -5.57
CA VAL A 201 -1.61 -3.95 -5.26
C VAL A 201 -2.05 -2.75 -6.07
N LEU A 202 -2.34 -1.65 -5.42
CA LEU A 202 -2.78 -0.39 -6.03
C LEU A 202 -1.67 0.66 -6.06
N SER A 203 -0.76 0.62 -5.08
CA SER A 203 0.42 1.49 -5.08
C SER A 203 1.63 0.80 -4.47
N VAL A 204 2.81 1.24 -4.91
CA VAL A 204 4.13 0.83 -4.42
C VAL A 204 4.95 2.08 -4.22
N THR A 205 5.47 2.29 -3.01
CA THR A 205 6.30 3.43 -2.66
C THR A 205 7.71 2.95 -2.31
N VAL A 206 8.72 3.60 -2.86
CA VAL A 206 10.13 3.34 -2.53
C VAL A 206 10.46 4.09 -1.24
N GLU A 207 10.64 3.35 -0.15
CA GLU A 207 11.07 3.91 1.15
C GLU A 207 12.56 4.18 1.17
N LYS A 208 13.35 3.22 0.66
CA LYS A 208 14.78 3.39 0.42
C LYS A 208 15.11 2.87 -0.96
N GLY A 209 15.65 3.74 -1.77
CA GLY A 209 16.16 3.41 -3.09
C GLY A 209 17.42 2.56 -3.00
N HIS A 210 17.97 2.23 -4.14
CA HIS A 210 19.20 1.45 -4.26
C HIS A 210 20.41 2.36 -4.53
N GLY A 211 21.55 1.89 -4.06
CA GLY A 211 22.87 2.44 -4.35
C GLY A 211 23.79 1.36 -4.88
N TYR A 212 24.99 1.77 -5.32
CA TYR A 212 26.00 0.87 -5.81
C TYR A 212 27.27 0.95 -4.97
N LEU A 213 27.67 -0.20 -4.42
CA LEU A 213 28.94 -0.36 -3.74
C LEU A 213 29.95 -0.97 -4.69
N ARG A 214 31.04 -0.24 -4.97
CA ARG A 214 32.15 -0.72 -5.79
C ARG A 214 33.36 -0.99 -4.89
N LEU A 215 33.90 -2.20 -4.97
CA LEU A 215 35.18 -2.52 -4.38
C LEU A 215 36.31 -2.07 -5.33
N VAL A 216 37.31 -1.40 -4.79
CA VAL A 216 38.49 -0.94 -5.55
C VAL A 216 39.76 -1.49 -4.92
N ASN A 217 40.79 -1.76 -5.73
CA ASN A 217 42.05 -2.41 -5.33
C ASN A 217 41.79 -3.82 -4.76
N ASP A 218 40.94 -4.57 -5.43
CA ASP A 218 40.42 -5.87 -5.02
C ASP A 218 41.28 -7.07 -5.46
N GLU A 219 42.37 -6.85 -6.18
CA GLU A 219 43.21 -7.91 -6.80
C GLU A 219 43.68 -8.97 -5.79
N ASN A 220 43.90 -8.55 -4.51
CA ASN A 220 44.35 -9.45 -3.46
C ASN A 220 43.20 -10.16 -2.72
N PHE A 221 41.93 -9.80 -3.02
CA PHE A 221 40.75 -10.30 -2.35
C PHE A 221 39.84 -11.12 -3.24
N VAL A 222 40.15 -11.20 -4.53
CA VAL A 222 39.39 -12.00 -5.50
C VAL A 222 39.29 -13.45 -5.04
N GLY A 223 38.05 -13.96 -5.02
CA GLY A 223 37.70 -15.29 -4.51
C GLY A 223 37.40 -15.35 -3.01
N GLY A 224 37.63 -14.28 -2.27
CA GLY A 224 37.14 -14.09 -0.90
C GLY A 224 35.66 -13.74 -0.84
N TRP A 225 35.20 -13.35 0.36
CA TRP A 225 33.82 -13.00 0.61
C TRP A 225 33.74 -11.57 1.15
N LEU A 226 32.75 -10.81 0.66
CA LEU A 226 32.38 -9.50 1.13
C LEU A 226 31.10 -9.63 1.93
N GLU A 227 31.14 -9.26 3.19
CA GLU A 227 29.96 -9.13 4.05
C GLU A 227 29.59 -7.64 4.12
N ILE A 228 28.34 -7.33 3.74
CA ILE A 228 27.80 -5.95 3.70
C ILE A 228 26.68 -5.88 4.72
N GLY A 229 26.93 -5.15 5.81
CA GLY A 229 26.05 -5.17 6.96
C GLY A 229 25.97 -6.58 7.57
N GLN A 230 24.79 -6.96 8.04
CA GLN A 230 24.55 -8.31 8.60
C GLN A 230 23.68 -9.17 7.68
N THR A 231 23.35 -8.68 6.49
CA THR A 231 22.28 -9.23 5.65
C THR A 231 22.78 -9.78 4.32
N GLN A 232 23.88 -9.29 3.79
CA GLN A 232 24.34 -9.66 2.46
C GLN A 232 25.79 -10.16 2.46
N ILE A 233 26.01 -11.39 1.95
CA ILE A 233 27.33 -11.98 1.76
C ILE A 233 27.49 -12.32 0.29
N VAL A 234 28.50 -11.75 -0.35
CA VAL A 234 28.77 -11.93 -1.79
C VAL A 234 30.22 -12.33 -2.04
N ARG A 235 30.46 -13.14 -3.08
CA ARG A 235 31.81 -13.53 -3.46
C ARG A 235 32.49 -12.37 -4.20
N ILE A 236 33.72 -12.06 -3.82
CA ILE A 236 34.52 -11.01 -4.45
C ILE A 236 34.98 -11.49 -5.85
N THR A 237 34.64 -10.71 -6.85
CA THR A 237 35.06 -10.87 -8.24
C THR A 237 35.82 -9.61 -8.68
N GLU A 238 36.57 -9.71 -9.77
CA GLU A 238 37.21 -8.54 -10.37
C GLU A 238 36.17 -7.47 -10.74
N ASP A 239 36.49 -6.20 -10.49
CA ASP A 239 35.61 -5.06 -10.79
C ASP A 239 34.19 -5.17 -10.19
N MET A 240 34.10 -5.72 -8.98
CA MET A 240 32.86 -5.99 -8.30
C MET A 240 32.02 -4.74 -8.10
N LEU A 241 30.75 -4.83 -8.52
CA LEU A 241 29.71 -3.86 -8.27
C LEU A 241 28.53 -4.56 -7.61
N VAL A 242 28.16 -4.12 -6.40
CA VAL A 242 27.03 -4.70 -5.66
C VAL A 242 25.95 -3.64 -5.52
N THR A 243 24.71 -4.00 -5.81
CA THR A 243 23.55 -3.16 -5.55
C THR A 243 23.09 -3.39 -4.11
N VAL A 244 22.91 -2.32 -3.36
CA VAL A 244 22.47 -2.35 -1.95
C VAL A 244 21.39 -1.29 -1.75
N PRO A 245 20.50 -1.42 -0.75
CA PRO A 245 19.62 -0.32 -0.36
C PRO A 245 20.44 0.91 0.04
N GLU A 246 19.89 2.09 -0.12
CA GLU A 246 20.52 3.33 0.38
C GLU A 246 20.73 3.25 1.89
N GLY A 247 21.93 3.57 2.35
CA GLY A 247 22.26 3.49 3.77
C GLY A 247 23.75 3.59 4.07
N SER A 248 24.09 3.36 5.33
CA SER A 248 25.45 3.22 5.81
C SER A 248 25.69 1.78 6.25
N TYR A 249 26.70 1.14 5.69
CA TYR A 249 27.00 -0.25 5.95
C TYR A 249 28.40 -0.42 6.53
N GLN A 250 28.53 -1.32 7.51
CA GLN A 250 29.81 -1.91 7.85
C GLN A 250 30.11 -2.95 6.77
N VAL A 251 31.34 -2.93 6.24
CA VAL A 251 31.77 -3.84 5.21
C VAL A 251 33.00 -4.63 5.73
N ASP A 252 32.89 -5.96 5.76
CA ASP A 252 33.94 -6.84 6.22
C ASP A 252 34.39 -7.79 5.07
N ILE A 253 35.69 -8.01 4.97
CA ILE A 253 36.28 -8.91 3.95
C ILE A 253 36.81 -10.14 4.66
N ALA A 254 36.35 -11.31 4.23
CA ALA A 254 36.85 -12.61 4.66
C ALA A 254 37.60 -13.30 3.52
N ILE A 255 38.88 -13.57 3.73
CA ILE A 255 39.73 -14.32 2.79
C ILE A 255 39.68 -15.79 3.23
N THR A 256 39.25 -16.67 2.33
CA THR A 256 39.44 -18.12 2.52
C THR A 256 40.90 -18.44 2.30
N ALA A 257 41.57 -18.91 3.34
CA ALA A 257 42.93 -19.42 3.27
C ALA A 257 42.96 -20.74 2.50
#